data_f7bc30ee0567356c37488478e5893589
#
_entry.id   f7bc30ee0567356c37488478e5893589
#
_cell.length_a   1.000
_cell.length_b   1.000
_cell.length_c   1.000
_cell.angle_alpha   90.00
_cell.angle_beta   90.00
_cell.angle_gamma   90.00
#
_symmetry.space_group_name_H-M   'P 1'
#
loop_
_entity.id
_entity.type
_entity.pdbx_description
1 polymer ?
#
loop_
_entity_poly.entity_id
_entity_poly.type
_entity_poly.pdbx_seq_one_letter_code
_entity_poly.pdbx_strand_id
1 'polypeptide(L)'
;MSIASQTFEHRTLLHNVPWETYQSLRAANPSGHLRMTYDNGELEIMSPSRKHERISYLIGRMIDEWTLLQDIDVAAGRNTTFSREDLLKGLEPDNCYWITNELVMRDKEEVDLTIDPPPDLALEVDVTRSSIPKLPIYQSLGVPEVWRWRHERLEILRLDDAGQYQQQRNSTELPSFPFVLAVEILTDRGGHSDTKLIRQFIRRIKSKR
;
A
#
# COMPACT_ATOMS: atom_id res chain seq x y z
N MET A 1 36.55 -7.44 -5.42
CA MET A 1 35.24 -7.57 -6.06
C MET A 1 34.19 -7.62 -4.93
N SER A 2 33.49 -6.54 -4.71
CA SER A 2 32.40 -6.51 -3.72
C SER A 2 31.19 -7.16 -4.39
N ILE A 3 30.77 -8.33 -3.90
CA ILE A 3 29.48 -8.93 -4.23
C ILE A 3 28.44 -8.01 -3.61
N ALA A 4 27.85 -7.14 -4.41
CA ALA A 4 26.68 -6.41 -3.98
C ALA A 4 25.60 -7.46 -3.62
N SER A 5 25.33 -7.62 -2.35
CA SER A 5 24.21 -8.40 -1.85
C SER A 5 22.95 -7.76 -2.43
N GLN A 6 22.46 -8.27 -3.55
CA GLN A 6 21.12 -7.95 -4.02
C GLN A 6 20.15 -8.59 -3.01
N THR A 7 19.64 -7.78 -2.11
CA THR A 7 18.52 -8.18 -1.24
C THR A 7 17.30 -8.36 -2.13
N PHE A 8 17.05 -9.61 -2.53
CA PHE A 8 15.84 -9.98 -3.27
C PHE A 8 14.67 -10.04 -2.28
N GLU A 9 13.49 -9.72 -2.77
CA GLU A 9 12.27 -10.11 -2.07
C GLU A 9 12.19 -11.63 -2.05
N HIS A 10 11.97 -12.19 -0.88
CA HIS A 10 11.71 -13.61 -0.74
C HIS A 10 10.21 -13.81 -0.59
N ARG A 11 9.66 -14.69 -1.43
CA ARG A 11 8.26 -15.07 -1.41
C ARG A 11 8.14 -16.58 -1.29
N THR A 12 7.26 -17.03 -0.43
CA THR A 12 6.91 -18.44 -0.25
C THR A 12 5.41 -18.56 -0.41
N LEU A 13 4.96 -19.41 -1.33
CA LEU A 13 3.56 -19.74 -1.51
C LEU A 13 3.29 -21.12 -0.88
N LEU A 14 2.30 -21.16 0.00
CA LEU A 14 1.80 -22.36 0.64
C LEU A 14 0.36 -22.61 0.16
N HIS A 15 0.04 -23.87 -0.07
CA HIS A 15 -1.27 -24.31 -0.56
C HIS A 15 -2.03 -25.03 0.52
N ASN A 16 -3.37 -25.04 0.45
CA ASN A 16 -4.25 -25.72 1.38
C ASN A 16 -4.01 -25.34 2.86
N VAL A 17 -3.70 -24.06 3.11
CA VAL A 17 -3.49 -23.53 4.46
C VAL A 17 -4.86 -23.24 5.09
N PRO A 18 -5.24 -23.85 6.21
CA PRO A 18 -6.46 -23.51 6.92
C PRO A 18 -6.44 -22.08 7.44
N TRP A 19 -7.61 -21.46 7.60
CA TRP A 19 -7.74 -20.09 8.12
C TRP A 19 -7.09 -19.92 9.50
N GLU A 20 -7.29 -20.88 10.40
CA GLU A 20 -6.73 -20.87 11.76
C GLU A 20 -5.19 -20.91 11.74
N THR A 21 -4.61 -21.60 10.75
CA THR A 21 -3.16 -21.63 10.56
C THR A 21 -2.65 -20.26 10.09
N TYR A 22 -3.34 -19.62 9.14
CA TYR A 22 -3.02 -18.24 8.73
C TYR A 22 -3.09 -17.27 9.92
N GLN A 23 -4.15 -17.33 10.73
CA GLN A 23 -4.31 -16.50 11.93
C GLN A 23 -3.17 -16.73 12.92
N SER A 24 -2.79 -17.99 13.16
CA SER A 24 -1.69 -18.35 14.07
C SER A 24 -0.34 -17.82 13.59
N LEU A 25 -0.07 -17.89 12.27
CA LEU A 25 1.15 -17.34 11.67
C LEU A 25 1.21 -15.81 11.77
N ARG A 26 0.08 -15.14 11.58
CA ARG A 26 -0.03 -13.68 11.80
C ARG A 26 0.30 -13.31 13.24
N ALA A 27 -0.33 -13.98 14.20
CA ALA A 27 -0.10 -13.74 15.63
C ALA A 27 1.36 -14.00 16.03
N ALA A 28 2.05 -14.94 15.36
CA ALA A 28 3.46 -15.22 15.58
C ALA A 28 4.42 -14.20 14.92
N ASN A 29 3.91 -13.23 14.12
CA ASN A 29 4.69 -12.18 13.45
C ASN A 29 4.33 -10.77 13.97
N PRO A 30 4.46 -10.49 15.27
CA PRO A 30 4.04 -9.21 15.85
C PRO A 30 4.87 -8.02 15.36
N SER A 31 6.08 -8.28 14.86
CA SER A 31 6.96 -7.24 14.31
C SER A 31 6.54 -6.75 12.92
N GLY A 32 5.65 -7.47 12.22
CA GLY A 32 5.23 -7.16 10.86
C GLY A 32 6.35 -7.18 9.81
N HIS A 33 7.48 -7.86 10.10
CA HIS A 33 8.58 -7.98 9.13
C HIS A 33 8.22 -8.82 7.91
N LEU A 34 7.30 -9.78 8.09
CA LEU A 34 6.78 -10.59 6.99
C LEU A 34 5.40 -10.04 6.61
N ARG A 35 5.16 -9.92 5.33
CA ARG A 35 3.84 -9.60 4.77
C ARG A 35 3.13 -10.88 4.40
N MET A 36 1.88 -10.99 4.76
CA MET A 36 1.07 -12.17 4.45
C MET A 36 -0.12 -11.80 3.57
N THR A 37 -0.33 -12.59 2.54
CA THR A 37 -1.51 -12.50 1.67
C THR A 37 -2.18 -13.85 1.65
N TYR A 38 -3.47 -13.89 2.00
CA TYR A 38 -4.26 -15.12 2.08
C TYR A 38 -5.49 -15.01 1.20
N ASP A 39 -5.73 -16.03 0.40
CA ASP A 39 -6.90 -16.18 -0.47
C ASP A 39 -7.34 -17.64 -0.55
N ASN A 40 -8.42 -18.01 0.13
CA ASN A 40 -9.05 -19.33 0.05
C ASN A 40 -8.06 -20.53 0.20
N GLY A 41 -7.18 -20.50 1.18
CA GLY A 41 -6.20 -21.56 1.43
C GLY A 41 -4.86 -21.39 0.73
N GLU A 42 -4.73 -20.41 -0.14
CA GLU A 42 -3.43 -19.97 -0.68
C GLU A 42 -2.83 -18.92 0.26
N LEU A 43 -1.63 -19.15 0.77
CA LEU A 43 -0.92 -18.20 1.63
C LEU A 43 0.43 -17.85 1.03
N GLU A 44 0.61 -16.59 0.65
CA GLU A 44 1.92 -16.02 0.32
C GLU A 44 2.51 -15.35 1.55
N ILE A 45 3.74 -15.70 1.88
CA ILE A 45 4.55 -15.02 2.89
C ILE A 45 5.70 -14.33 2.18
N MET A 46 5.82 -13.02 2.35
CA MET A 46 6.83 -12.19 1.70
C MET A 46 7.71 -11.47 2.74
N SER A 47 9.01 -11.48 2.49
CA SER A 47 9.97 -10.60 3.15
C SER A 47 10.32 -9.46 2.18
N PRO A 48 9.92 -8.21 2.45
CA PRO A 48 10.15 -7.11 1.52
C PRO A 48 11.64 -6.76 1.42
N SER A 49 12.06 -6.37 0.22
CA SER A 49 13.40 -5.88 0.01
C SER A 49 13.56 -4.44 0.50
N ARG A 50 14.81 -4.00 0.78
CA ARG A 50 15.09 -2.59 1.09
C ARG A 50 14.60 -1.63 -0.01
N LYS A 51 14.63 -2.06 -1.28
CA LYS A 51 14.12 -1.26 -2.40
C LYS A 51 12.62 -1.07 -2.29
N HIS A 52 11.89 -2.13 -1.99
CA HIS A 52 10.45 -2.13 -1.77
C HIS A 52 10.07 -1.16 -0.64
N GLU A 53 10.63 -1.37 0.55
CA GLU A 53 10.37 -0.53 1.73
C GLU A 53 10.70 0.95 1.48
N ARG A 54 11.79 1.23 0.79
CA ARG A 54 12.17 2.61 0.46
C ARG A 54 11.19 3.28 -0.49
N ILE A 55 10.67 2.56 -1.48
CA ILE A 55 9.67 3.10 -2.42
C ILE A 55 8.37 3.38 -1.68
N SER A 56 7.87 2.42 -0.90
CA SER A 56 6.67 2.59 -0.08
C SER A 56 6.81 3.78 0.87
N TYR A 57 7.92 3.89 1.58
CA TYR A 57 8.23 5.02 2.46
C TYR A 57 8.20 6.36 1.72
N LEU A 58 8.84 6.46 0.54
CA LEU A 58 8.89 7.73 -0.20
C LEU A 58 7.51 8.14 -0.73
N ILE A 59 6.72 7.20 -1.24
CA ILE A 59 5.35 7.50 -1.69
C ILE A 59 4.50 7.93 -0.50
N GLY A 60 4.55 7.20 0.63
CA GLY A 60 3.86 7.58 1.85
C GLY A 60 4.22 9.00 2.31
N ARG A 61 5.52 9.33 2.36
CA ARG A 61 5.97 10.69 2.68
C ARG A 61 5.48 11.75 1.70
N MET A 62 5.38 11.44 0.42
CA MET A 62 4.81 12.38 -0.56
C MET A 62 3.31 12.59 -0.34
N ILE A 63 2.57 11.55 0.07
CA ILE A 63 1.16 11.65 0.46
C ILE A 63 1.03 12.52 1.71
N ASP A 64 1.80 12.25 2.76
CA ASP A 64 1.78 13.01 4.01
C ASP A 64 2.07 14.51 3.77
N GLU A 65 3.09 14.84 2.99
CA GLU A 65 3.43 16.23 2.65
C GLU A 65 2.36 16.89 1.77
N TRP A 66 1.73 16.13 0.87
CA TRP A 66 0.66 16.63 0.02
C TRP A 66 -0.60 16.94 0.85
N THR A 67 -1.04 16.02 1.69
CA THR A 67 -2.23 16.19 2.53
C THR A 67 -2.06 17.34 3.51
N LEU A 68 -0.88 17.45 4.14
CA LEU A 68 -0.52 18.59 5.00
C LEU A 68 -0.57 19.92 4.25
N LEU A 69 -0.09 19.98 2.99
CA LEU A 69 -0.11 21.19 2.19
C LEU A 69 -1.51 21.55 1.65
N GLN A 70 -2.40 20.58 1.51
CA GLN A 70 -3.77 20.80 1.03
C GLN A 70 -4.79 20.95 2.15
N ASP A 71 -4.37 20.86 3.42
CA ASP A 71 -5.26 20.86 4.60
C ASP A 71 -6.29 19.73 4.53
N ILE A 72 -5.81 18.51 4.18
CA ILE A 72 -6.60 17.30 4.10
C ILE A 72 -6.27 16.44 5.32
N ASP A 73 -7.26 16.19 6.17
CA ASP A 73 -7.12 15.26 7.28
C ASP A 73 -7.04 13.82 6.80
N VAL A 74 -6.16 13.03 7.39
CA VAL A 74 -6.00 11.60 7.09
C VAL A 74 -5.71 10.80 8.35
N ALA A 75 -6.31 9.64 8.48
CA ALA A 75 -5.90 8.61 9.42
C ALA A 75 -5.05 7.58 8.67
N ALA A 76 -3.76 7.46 9.06
CA ALA A 76 -2.83 6.55 8.39
C ALA A 76 -2.87 5.17 9.06
N GLY A 77 -3.20 4.13 8.29
CA GLY A 77 -3.22 2.75 8.78
C GLY A 77 -1.91 2.00 8.54
N ARG A 78 -1.01 2.55 7.71
CA ARG A 78 0.26 1.90 7.33
C ARG A 78 0.05 0.48 6.82
N ASN A 79 0.71 -0.49 7.44
CA ASN A 79 0.64 -1.92 7.14
C ASN A 79 -0.37 -2.67 8.03
N THR A 80 -1.47 -2.04 8.38
CA THR A 80 -2.57 -2.70 9.10
C THR A 80 -3.01 -3.96 8.36
N THR A 81 -3.17 -5.04 9.08
CA THR A 81 -3.71 -6.27 8.48
C THR A 81 -5.22 -6.15 8.30
N PHE A 82 -5.67 -6.36 7.08
CA PHE A 82 -7.08 -6.49 6.74
C PHE A 82 -7.42 -7.95 6.50
N SER A 83 -8.39 -8.47 7.23
CA SER A 83 -8.81 -9.87 7.09
C SER A 83 -10.30 -10.02 7.34
N ARG A 84 -10.92 -10.92 6.56
CA ARG A 84 -12.33 -11.31 6.65
C ARG A 84 -12.42 -12.84 6.59
N GLU A 85 -12.78 -13.46 7.72
CA GLU A 85 -12.92 -14.92 7.83
C GLU A 85 -14.04 -15.44 6.94
N ASP A 86 -15.17 -14.76 6.92
CA ASP A 86 -16.33 -15.11 6.10
C ASP A 86 -16.05 -15.07 4.58
N LEU A 87 -15.01 -14.32 4.18
CA LEU A 87 -14.52 -14.26 2.80
C LEU A 87 -13.31 -15.15 2.55
N LEU A 88 -12.71 -15.71 3.60
CA LEU A 88 -11.43 -16.42 3.57
C LEU A 88 -10.33 -15.60 2.88
N LYS A 89 -10.27 -14.30 3.19
CA LYS A 89 -9.33 -13.35 2.57
C LYS A 89 -8.61 -12.50 3.61
N GLY A 90 -7.34 -12.26 3.35
CA GLY A 90 -6.55 -11.37 4.18
C GLY A 90 -5.31 -10.86 3.46
N LEU A 91 -4.90 -9.63 3.76
CA LEU A 91 -3.67 -9.04 3.27
C LEU A 91 -3.19 -7.89 4.16
N GLU A 92 -1.96 -7.49 3.94
CA GLU A 92 -1.33 -6.30 4.51
C GLU A 92 -0.88 -5.40 3.36
N PRO A 93 -1.47 -4.19 3.20
CA PRO A 93 -0.98 -3.21 2.24
C PRO A 93 0.41 -2.69 2.65
N ASP A 94 1.15 -2.12 1.71
CA ASP A 94 2.41 -1.45 2.04
C ASP A 94 2.19 -0.12 2.75
N ASN A 95 1.05 0.52 2.49
CA ASN A 95 0.50 1.64 3.25
C ASN A 95 -1.00 1.76 2.97
N CYS A 96 -1.75 2.41 3.87
CA CYS A 96 -3.16 2.72 3.63
C CYS A 96 -3.58 3.96 4.39
N TYR A 97 -4.70 4.57 3.94
CA TYR A 97 -5.22 5.81 4.47
C TYR A 97 -6.73 5.81 4.49
N TRP A 98 -7.31 6.31 5.57
CA TRP A 98 -8.69 6.78 5.62
C TRP A 98 -8.67 8.29 5.45
N ILE A 99 -9.42 8.78 4.48
CA ILE A 99 -9.51 10.19 4.08
C ILE A 99 -10.95 10.63 4.23
N THR A 100 -11.85 10.01 3.48
CA THR A 100 -13.30 10.22 3.61
C THR A 100 -13.82 9.70 4.95
N ASN A 101 -13.28 8.58 5.43
CA ASN A 101 -13.65 7.95 6.69
C ASN A 101 -12.71 8.33 7.86
N GLU A 102 -11.91 9.37 7.72
CA GLU A 102 -10.90 9.79 8.69
C GLU A 102 -11.49 9.99 10.09
N LEU A 103 -12.61 10.74 10.22
CA LEU A 103 -13.26 11.02 11.50
C LEU A 103 -13.69 9.76 12.26
N VAL A 104 -14.06 8.70 11.54
CA VAL A 104 -14.50 7.42 12.14
C VAL A 104 -13.29 6.61 12.58
N MET A 105 -12.16 6.74 11.87
CA MET A 105 -11.01 5.84 12.02
C MET A 105 -9.85 6.43 12.82
N ARG A 106 -9.78 7.77 13.01
CA ARG A 106 -8.62 8.45 13.64
C ARG A 106 -8.25 7.93 15.02
N ASP A 107 -9.23 7.53 15.81
CA ASP A 107 -9.06 7.09 17.21
C ASP A 107 -9.18 5.56 17.37
N LYS A 108 -9.28 4.81 16.27
CA LYS A 108 -9.37 3.35 16.29
C LYS A 108 -7.98 2.73 16.45
N GLU A 109 -7.81 1.92 17.50
CA GLU A 109 -6.59 1.14 17.72
C GLU A 109 -6.59 -0.17 16.92
N GLU A 110 -7.77 -0.77 16.73
CA GLU A 110 -7.97 -2.01 15.97
C GLU A 110 -9.02 -1.78 14.88
N VAL A 111 -8.86 -2.46 13.76
CA VAL A 111 -9.75 -2.38 12.61
C VAL A 111 -10.44 -3.71 12.39
N ASP A 112 -11.76 -3.71 12.44
CA ASP A 112 -12.63 -4.85 12.13
C ASP A 112 -13.48 -4.55 10.90
N LEU A 113 -13.09 -5.09 9.75
CA LEU A 113 -13.80 -4.87 8.49
C LEU A 113 -15.21 -5.48 8.42
N THR A 114 -15.72 -6.10 9.50
CA THR A 114 -17.13 -6.49 9.60
C THR A 114 -18.03 -5.33 10.00
N ILE A 115 -17.45 -4.30 10.64
CA ILE A 115 -18.15 -3.12 11.16
C ILE A 115 -17.51 -1.79 10.77
N ASP A 116 -16.19 -1.80 10.53
CA ASP A 116 -15.44 -0.60 10.19
C ASP A 116 -15.30 -0.46 8.65
N PRO A 117 -15.24 0.77 8.13
CA PRO A 117 -14.99 0.97 6.71
C PRO A 117 -13.58 0.50 6.33
N PRO A 118 -13.41 -0.08 5.13
CA PRO A 118 -12.07 -0.33 4.59
C PRO A 118 -11.31 0.99 4.41
N PRO A 119 -9.98 0.96 4.21
CA PRO A 119 -9.25 2.18 3.87
C PRO A 119 -9.76 2.76 2.56
N ASP A 120 -9.83 4.09 2.50
CA ASP A 120 -10.25 4.80 1.29
C ASP A 120 -9.19 4.68 0.18
N LEU A 121 -7.92 4.58 0.59
CA LEU A 121 -6.76 4.42 -0.29
C LEU A 121 -5.81 3.37 0.26
N ALA A 122 -5.47 2.37 -0.57
CA ALA A 122 -4.38 1.44 -0.31
C ALA A 122 -3.20 1.68 -1.27
N LEU A 123 -1.97 1.53 -0.79
CA LEU A 123 -0.74 1.59 -1.58
C LEU A 123 -0.11 0.20 -1.65
N GLU A 124 0.24 -0.22 -2.85
CA GLU A 124 0.99 -1.43 -3.15
C GLU A 124 2.26 -1.13 -3.95
N VAL A 125 3.35 -1.78 -3.58
CA VAL A 125 4.65 -1.67 -4.26
C VAL A 125 5.06 -3.02 -4.81
N ASP A 126 4.92 -3.22 -6.10
CA ASP A 126 5.29 -4.44 -6.80
C ASP A 126 6.71 -4.30 -7.39
N VAL A 127 7.74 -4.60 -6.61
CA VAL A 127 9.12 -4.73 -7.12
C VAL A 127 9.29 -6.06 -7.84
N THR A 128 8.72 -7.12 -7.28
CA THR A 128 8.59 -8.45 -7.88
C THR A 128 7.11 -8.85 -7.96
N ARG A 129 6.78 -9.78 -8.86
CA ARG A 129 5.39 -10.23 -9.01
C ARG A 129 4.96 -11.08 -7.82
N SER A 130 3.84 -10.72 -7.19
CA SER A 130 3.15 -11.55 -6.20
C SER A 130 2.62 -12.84 -6.82
N SER A 131 2.65 -13.93 -6.06
CA SER A 131 2.06 -15.21 -6.47
C SER A 131 0.54 -15.19 -6.38
N ILE A 132 0.00 -14.46 -5.38
CA ILE A 132 -1.44 -14.25 -5.20
C ILE A 132 -1.82 -12.86 -5.73
N PRO A 133 -2.78 -12.75 -6.68
CA PRO A 133 -3.28 -11.46 -7.13
C PRO A 133 -3.98 -10.70 -5.99
N LYS A 134 -3.45 -9.54 -5.58
CA LYS A 134 -4.00 -8.76 -4.46
C LYS A 134 -5.27 -7.97 -4.81
N LEU A 135 -5.43 -7.53 -6.07
CA LEU A 135 -6.59 -6.71 -6.46
C LEU A 135 -7.95 -7.41 -6.21
N PRO A 136 -8.14 -8.71 -6.49
CA PRO A 136 -9.37 -9.41 -6.14
C PRO A 136 -9.63 -9.46 -4.62
N ILE A 137 -8.58 -9.45 -3.79
CA ILE A 137 -8.73 -9.39 -2.33
C ILE A 137 -9.21 -7.99 -1.94
N TYR A 138 -8.55 -6.92 -2.40
CA TYR A 138 -9.00 -5.54 -2.16
C TYR A 138 -10.43 -5.29 -2.63
N GLN A 139 -10.80 -5.85 -3.79
CA GLN A 139 -12.16 -5.81 -4.31
C GLN A 139 -13.16 -6.44 -3.34
N SER A 140 -12.85 -7.63 -2.82
CA SER A 140 -13.71 -8.35 -1.86
C SER A 140 -13.80 -7.62 -0.52
N LEU A 141 -12.77 -6.89 -0.13
CA LEU A 141 -12.74 -6.06 1.08
C LEU A 141 -13.38 -4.68 0.88
N GLY A 142 -13.76 -4.33 -0.35
CA GLY A 142 -14.44 -3.07 -0.67
C GLY A 142 -13.54 -1.84 -0.68
N VAL A 143 -12.22 -1.99 -0.85
CA VAL A 143 -11.29 -0.84 -0.91
C VAL A 143 -11.55 -0.03 -2.18
N PRO A 144 -11.94 1.26 -2.07
CA PRO A 144 -12.40 2.02 -3.24
C PRO A 144 -11.26 2.42 -4.18
N GLU A 145 -10.05 2.68 -3.68
CA GLU A 145 -8.91 3.09 -4.51
C GLU A 145 -7.63 2.40 -4.09
N VAL A 146 -6.87 1.90 -5.09
CA VAL A 146 -5.55 1.29 -4.90
C VAL A 146 -4.53 2.00 -5.78
N TRP A 147 -3.46 2.53 -5.18
CA TRP A 147 -2.29 2.99 -5.91
C TRP A 147 -1.27 1.87 -5.97
N ARG A 148 -0.82 1.55 -7.17
CA ARG A 148 0.14 0.46 -7.38
C ARG A 148 1.39 0.97 -8.07
N TRP A 149 2.52 0.94 -7.35
CA TRP A 149 3.82 1.16 -7.96
C TRP A 149 4.31 -0.10 -8.63
N ARG A 150 4.48 -0.06 -9.93
CA ARG A 150 4.94 -1.19 -10.73
C ARG A 150 5.66 -0.70 -11.98
N HIS A 151 6.80 -1.34 -12.35
CA HIS A 151 7.59 -1.00 -13.54
C HIS A 151 7.87 0.52 -13.66
N GLU A 152 8.28 1.14 -12.54
CA GLU A 152 8.56 2.58 -12.44
C GLU A 152 7.37 3.48 -12.82
N ARG A 153 6.16 3.01 -12.61
CA ARG A 153 4.90 3.74 -12.78
C ARG A 153 4.05 3.65 -11.52
N LEU A 154 3.29 4.66 -11.28
CA LEU A 154 2.26 4.67 -10.22
C LEU A 154 0.90 4.62 -10.90
N GLU A 155 0.28 3.44 -10.86
CA GLU A 155 -1.05 3.18 -11.40
C GLU A 155 -2.09 3.55 -10.35
N ILE A 156 -3.18 4.20 -10.76
CA ILE A 156 -4.32 4.55 -9.93
C ILE A 156 -5.47 3.65 -10.37
N LEU A 157 -5.96 2.83 -9.46
CA LEU A 157 -6.99 1.83 -9.72
C LEU A 157 -8.20 2.16 -8.85
N ARG A 158 -9.34 2.47 -9.47
CA ARG A 158 -10.60 2.79 -8.80
C ARG A 158 -11.60 1.64 -8.97
N LEU A 159 -12.21 1.22 -7.87
CA LEU A 159 -13.30 0.26 -7.87
C LEU A 159 -14.55 0.94 -8.43
N ASP A 160 -15.12 0.36 -9.50
CA ASP A 160 -16.35 0.84 -10.12
C ASP A 160 -17.61 0.20 -9.50
N ASP A 161 -18.77 0.67 -9.90
CA ASP A 161 -20.08 0.18 -9.41
C ASP A 161 -20.34 -1.29 -9.81
N ALA A 162 -19.63 -1.82 -10.80
CA ALA A 162 -19.67 -3.23 -11.17
C ALA A 162 -18.69 -4.09 -10.33
N GLY A 163 -18.01 -3.47 -9.36
CA GLY A 163 -17.05 -4.12 -8.50
C GLY A 163 -15.75 -4.48 -9.20
N GLN A 164 -15.33 -3.74 -10.24
CA GLN A 164 -14.08 -3.99 -10.96
C GLN A 164 -13.13 -2.80 -10.85
N TYR A 165 -11.83 -3.06 -10.67
CA TYR A 165 -10.84 -1.99 -10.70
C TYR A 165 -10.59 -1.49 -12.12
N GLN A 166 -10.81 -0.18 -12.31
CA GLN A 166 -10.53 0.54 -13.55
C GLN A 166 -9.36 1.48 -13.35
N GLN A 167 -8.43 1.48 -14.30
CA GLN A 167 -7.30 2.41 -14.26
C GLN A 167 -7.78 3.84 -14.53
N GLN A 168 -7.38 4.76 -13.66
CA GLN A 168 -7.70 6.19 -13.72
C GLN A 168 -6.47 7.03 -13.99
N ARG A 169 -6.67 8.28 -14.44
CA ARG A 169 -5.61 9.27 -14.61
C ARG A 169 -5.33 10.05 -13.34
N ASN A 170 -6.36 10.25 -12.54
CA ASN A 170 -6.32 11.03 -11.29
C ASN A 170 -6.92 10.21 -10.15
N SER A 171 -6.46 10.51 -8.94
CA SER A 171 -7.06 9.98 -7.72
C SER A 171 -8.39 10.68 -7.43
N THR A 172 -9.34 9.92 -6.92
CA THR A 172 -10.57 10.45 -6.33
C THR A 172 -10.35 10.81 -4.86
N GLU A 173 -9.58 9.99 -4.15
CA GLU A 173 -9.31 10.18 -2.72
C GLU A 173 -8.35 11.36 -2.46
N LEU A 174 -7.36 11.56 -3.33
CA LEU A 174 -6.44 12.70 -3.27
C LEU A 174 -6.44 13.46 -4.60
N PRO A 175 -7.46 14.29 -4.86
CA PRO A 175 -7.56 15.07 -6.09
C PRO A 175 -6.33 15.95 -6.31
N SER A 176 -5.90 16.04 -7.56
CA SER A 176 -4.74 16.86 -7.97
C SER A 176 -3.39 16.44 -7.36
N PHE A 177 -3.28 15.26 -6.74
CA PHE A 177 -1.98 14.74 -6.33
C PHE A 177 -1.02 14.72 -7.52
N PRO A 178 0.22 15.20 -7.38
CA PRO A 178 1.12 15.41 -8.51
C PRO A 178 1.85 14.10 -8.92
N PHE A 179 1.11 13.15 -9.47
CA PHE A 179 1.60 11.80 -9.84
C PHE A 179 2.83 11.83 -10.74
N VAL A 180 2.83 12.69 -11.77
CA VAL A 180 3.97 12.80 -12.70
C VAL A 180 5.24 13.22 -11.96
N LEU A 181 5.13 14.20 -11.05
CA LEU A 181 6.24 14.65 -10.23
C LEU A 181 6.73 13.55 -9.27
N ALA A 182 5.81 12.83 -8.64
CA ALA A 182 6.15 11.74 -7.73
C ALA A 182 6.93 10.64 -8.48
N VAL A 183 6.45 10.23 -9.66
CA VAL A 183 7.12 9.23 -10.51
C VAL A 183 8.50 9.73 -10.96
N GLU A 184 8.64 10.96 -11.44
CA GLU A 184 9.95 11.54 -11.80
C GLU A 184 10.96 11.44 -10.66
N ILE A 185 10.58 11.84 -9.44
CA ILE A 185 11.47 11.80 -8.28
C ILE A 185 11.82 10.37 -7.88
N LEU A 186 10.88 9.43 -8.00
CA LEU A 186 11.12 8.02 -7.66
C LEU A 186 11.99 7.29 -8.68
N THR A 187 11.96 7.68 -9.94
CA THR A 187 12.75 7.08 -11.02
C THR A 187 14.12 7.71 -11.14
N ASP A 188 14.22 9.03 -11.09
CA ASP A 188 15.50 9.77 -11.13
C ASP A 188 15.94 10.20 -9.73
N ARG A 189 16.43 9.24 -8.96
CA ARG A 189 16.91 9.51 -7.59
C ARG A 189 18.27 10.19 -7.52
N GLY A 190 19.03 10.20 -8.61
CA GLY A 190 20.31 10.91 -8.76
C GLY A 190 21.33 10.73 -7.60
N GLY A 191 21.30 9.60 -6.88
CA GLY A 191 22.12 9.38 -5.68
C GLY A 191 21.74 10.26 -4.47
N HIS A 192 20.57 10.92 -4.51
CA HIS A 192 20.12 11.80 -3.45
C HIS A 192 19.58 11.05 -2.22
N SER A 193 19.74 11.67 -1.04
CA SER A 193 19.10 11.20 0.18
C SER A 193 17.56 11.33 0.08
N ASP A 194 16.83 10.49 0.82
CA ASP A 194 15.37 10.53 0.87
C ASP A 194 14.86 11.91 1.31
N THR A 195 15.51 12.54 2.28
CA THR A 195 15.20 13.90 2.71
C THR A 195 15.34 14.92 1.56
N LYS A 196 16.37 14.79 0.71
CA LYS A 196 16.54 15.70 -0.44
C LYS A 196 15.46 15.48 -1.48
N LEU A 197 15.06 14.23 -1.74
CA LEU A 197 13.96 13.90 -2.66
C LEU A 197 12.62 14.50 -2.18
N ILE A 198 12.30 14.36 -0.90
CA ILE A 198 11.07 14.94 -0.34
C ILE A 198 11.12 16.49 -0.35
N ARG A 199 12.25 17.12 -0.02
CA ARG A 199 12.41 18.58 -0.18
C ARG A 199 12.21 19.03 -1.63
N GLN A 200 12.68 18.27 -2.60
CA GLN A 200 12.48 18.56 -4.02
C GLN A 200 11.00 18.49 -4.39
N PHE A 201 10.29 17.45 -3.92
CA PHE A 201 8.84 17.30 -4.09
C PHE A 201 8.09 18.53 -3.54
N ILE A 202 8.33 18.90 -2.28
CA ILE A 202 7.69 20.03 -1.62
C ILE A 202 7.96 21.35 -2.38
N ARG A 203 9.21 21.62 -2.78
CA ARG A 203 9.58 22.85 -3.52
C ARG A 203 8.83 22.94 -4.84
N ARG A 204 8.78 21.85 -5.60
CA ARG A 204 8.13 21.85 -6.93
C ARG A 204 6.62 21.97 -6.84
N ILE A 205 5.99 21.50 -5.76
CA ILE A 205 4.56 21.71 -5.52
C ILE A 205 4.30 23.19 -5.22
N LYS A 206 5.09 23.78 -4.29
CA LYS A 206 4.92 25.18 -3.89
C LYS A 206 5.17 26.18 -5.02
N SER A 207 6.04 25.84 -5.99
CA SER A 207 6.33 26.71 -7.14
C SER A 207 5.25 26.71 -8.22
N LYS A 208 4.27 25.78 -8.16
CA LYS A 208 3.14 25.67 -9.10
C LYS A 208 1.84 26.30 -8.57
N ARG A 209 1.86 26.78 -7.33
CA ARG A 209 0.83 27.62 -6.70
C ARG A 209 1.13 29.09 -6.94
#